data_bcc4113c44901aaf08f76f001fbc760f
#
_entry.id   bcc4113c44901aaf08f76f001fbc760f
#
_cell.length_a   1.000
_cell.length_b   1.000
_cell.length_c   1.000
_cell.angle_alpha   90.00
_cell.angle_beta   90.00
_cell.angle_gamma   90.00
#
_symmetry.space_group_name_H-M   'P 1'
#
loop_
_entity.id
_entity.type
_entity.pdbx_description
1 polymer ?
#
loop_
_entity_poly.entity_id
_entity_poly.type
_entity_poly.pdbx_seq_one_letter_code
_entity_poly.pdbx_strand_id
1 'polypeptide(L)'
;MTPEGKAKSTILRYLERRGFFAWNNPSGAVRIAPDRWLHFGKKGSADILGCLPGGRFLAVEVKAPAGRLAPEQSAFMEKVRGLGGVSIVVRSFKELDQALRAEGYADDGPLFEGGEQCKTIW
;
A
#
# COMPACT_ATOMS: atom_id res chain seq x y z
N MET A 1 13.83 -12.34 -2.33
CA MET A 1 12.67 -11.47 -1.99
C MET A 1 11.58 -12.32 -1.36
N THR A 2 11.01 -11.87 -0.26
CA THR A 2 9.92 -12.56 0.42
C THR A 2 8.62 -12.50 -0.40
N PRO A 3 7.67 -13.42 -0.15
CA PRO A 3 6.36 -13.34 -0.81
C PRO A 3 5.66 -11.99 -0.59
N GLU A 4 5.77 -11.44 0.62
CA GLU A 4 5.20 -10.12 0.93
C GLU A 4 5.90 -9.02 0.13
N GLY A 5 7.22 -9.07 0.02
CA GLY A 5 7.99 -8.11 -0.78
C GLY A 5 7.65 -8.17 -2.26
N LYS A 6 7.44 -9.37 -2.80
CA LYS A 6 7.00 -9.54 -4.20
C LYS A 6 5.61 -8.96 -4.41
N ALA A 7 4.69 -9.25 -3.50
CA ALA A 7 3.33 -8.73 -3.58
C ALA A 7 3.34 -7.20 -3.52
N LYS A 8 4.14 -6.62 -2.62
CA LYS A 8 4.26 -5.17 -2.48
C LYS A 8 4.76 -4.54 -3.78
N SER A 9 5.80 -5.11 -4.37
CA SER A 9 6.37 -4.61 -5.63
C SER A 9 5.35 -4.66 -6.77
N THR A 10 4.63 -5.78 -6.89
CA THR A 10 3.60 -5.94 -7.92
C THR A 10 2.45 -4.96 -7.72
N ILE A 11 2.04 -4.75 -6.47
CA ILE A 11 0.97 -3.81 -6.13
C ILE A 11 1.36 -2.39 -6.49
N LEU A 12 2.60 -1.97 -6.21
CA LEU A 12 3.07 -0.65 -6.60
C LEU A 12 3.02 -0.45 -8.10
N ARG A 13 3.48 -1.44 -8.87
CA ARG A 13 3.43 -1.36 -10.33
C ARG A 13 2.00 -1.28 -10.85
N TYR A 14 1.10 -2.03 -10.23
CA TYR A 14 -0.33 -1.96 -10.58
C TYR A 14 -0.88 -0.55 -10.35
N LEU A 15 -0.59 0.05 -9.20
CA LEU A 15 -1.06 1.41 -8.90
C LEU A 15 -0.51 2.45 -9.87
N GLU A 16 0.78 2.35 -10.19
CA GLU A 16 1.40 3.22 -11.18
C GLU A 16 0.75 3.08 -12.55
N ARG A 17 0.50 1.84 -12.97
CA ARG A 17 -0.16 1.58 -14.25
C ARG A 17 -1.57 2.18 -14.31
N ARG A 18 -2.28 2.18 -13.20
CA ARG A 18 -3.60 2.81 -13.09
C ARG A 18 -3.50 4.34 -13.10
N GLY A 19 -2.30 4.90 -13.06
CA GLY A 19 -2.09 6.34 -12.98
C GLY A 19 -2.33 6.92 -11.60
N PHE A 20 -2.38 6.08 -10.59
CA PHE A 20 -2.53 6.52 -9.21
C PHE A 20 -1.17 6.92 -8.64
N PHE A 21 -1.18 7.98 -7.84
CA PHE A 21 0.03 8.48 -7.20
C PHE A 21 0.23 7.73 -5.88
N ALA A 22 1.18 6.79 -5.86
CA ALA A 22 1.42 5.96 -4.67
C ALA A 22 2.91 5.65 -4.53
N TRP A 23 3.35 5.43 -3.32
CA TRP A 23 4.77 5.18 -3.03
C TRP A 23 4.92 4.27 -1.83
N ASN A 24 6.10 3.64 -1.71
CA ASN A 24 6.49 2.89 -0.52
C ASN A 24 6.58 3.80 0.68
N ASN A 25 6.07 3.35 1.81
CA ASN A 25 6.10 4.08 3.06
C ASN A 25 6.85 3.25 4.11
N PRO A 26 8.18 3.24 4.10
CA PRO A 26 8.93 2.48 5.09
C PRO A 26 8.81 3.12 6.47
N SER A 27 8.72 2.26 7.50
CA SER A 27 8.77 2.71 8.88
C SER A 27 9.60 1.69 9.67
N GLY A 28 10.25 2.17 10.72
CA GLY A 28 11.07 1.27 11.52
C GLY A 28 12.00 2.00 12.46
N ALA A 29 13.02 1.29 12.89
CA ALA A 29 14.03 1.82 13.78
C ALA A 29 15.38 1.24 13.42
N VAL A 30 16.41 2.05 13.53
CA VAL A 30 17.80 1.67 13.29
C VAL A 30 18.61 1.98 14.52
N ARG A 31 19.43 1.02 14.96
CA ARG A 31 20.33 1.25 16.09
C ARG A 31 21.52 2.06 15.61
N ILE A 32 21.73 3.23 16.21
CA ILE A 32 22.81 4.14 15.83
C ILE A 32 23.91 4.21 16.88
N ALA A 33 23.67 3.69 18.08
CA ALA A 33 24.64 3.57 19.15
C ALA A 33 24.16 2.47 20.10
N PRO A 34 24.99 1.95 21.02
CA PRO A 34 24.60 0.83 21.89
C PRO A 34 23.29 1.03 22.64
N ASP A 35 22.96 2.28 22.99
CA ASP A 35 21.74 2.61 23.73
C ASP A 35 20.85 3.60 23.02
N ARG A 36 21.07 3.82 21.69
CA ARG A 36 20.32 4.81 20.94
C ARG A 36 19.75 4.23 19.67
N TRP A 37 18.48 4.56 19.41
CA TRP A 37 17.76 4.14 18.22
C TRP A 37 17.25 5.36 17.46
N LEU A 38 17.36 5.31 16.14
CA LEU A 38 16.74 6.29 15.26
C LEU A 38 15.46 5.68 14.73
N HIS A 39 14.34 6.33 14.98
CA HIS A 39 13.05 5.91 14.47
C HIS A 39 12.71 6.72 13.23
N PHE A 40 12.15 6.06 12.23
CA PHE A 40 11.73 6.72 10.99
C PHE A 40 10.35 6.24 10.58
N GLY A 41 9.60 7.11 9.85
CA GLY A 41 8.23 6.85 9.48
C GLY A 41 7.29 6.89 10.68
N LYS A 42 6.02 6.65 10.42
CA LYS A 42 5.01 6.58 11.48
C LYS A 42 4.72 5.13 11.82
N LYS A 43 4.91 4.77 13.09
CA LYS A 43 4.65 3.41 13.56
C LYS A 43 3.20 3.01 13.27
N GLY A 44 3.04 1.83 12.70
CA GLY A 44 1.72 1.30 12.35
C GLY A 44 1.15 1.81 11.05
N SER A 45 1.82 2.77 10.38
CA SER A 45 1.34 3.25 9.08
C SER A 45 1.46 2.16 8.02
N ALA A 46 0.64 2.28 6.96
CA ALA A 46 0.57 1.28 5.91
C ALA A 46 1.86 1.20 5.09
N ASP A 47 2.10 0.06 4.45
CA ASP A 47 3.26 -0.18 3.59
C ASP A 47 3.32 0.77 2.40
N ILE A 48 2.16 1.12 1.85
CA ILE A 48 2.03 1.97 0.69
C ILE A 48 1.05 3.08 1.02
N LEU A 49 1.41 4.30 0.72
CA LEU A 49 0.54 5.46 0.83
C LEU A 49 0.36 6.08 -0.55
N GLY A 50 -0.72 6.80 -0.73
CA GLY A 50 -0.95 7.45 -2.00
C GLY A 50 -2.15 8.38 -2.00
N CYS A 51 -2.43 8.88 -3.20
CA CYS A 51 -3.54 9.78 -3.45
C CYS A 51 -4.31 9.25 -4.66
N LEU A 52 -5.59 9.04 -4.47
CA LEU A 52 -6.49 8.61 -5.53
C LEU A 52 -7.11 9.83 -6.22
N PRO A 53 -7.69 9.64 -7.43
CA PRO A 53 -8.38 10.74 -8.10
C PRO A 53 -9.38 11.42 -7.18
N GLY A 54 -9.44 12.74 -7.25
CA GLY A 54 -10.25 13.54 -6.35
C GLY A 54 -9.56 13.90 -5.03
N GLY A 55 -8.30 13.53 -4.86
CA GLY A 55 -7.53 13.85 -3.66
C GLY A 55 -7.77 12.93 -2.48
N ARG A 56 -8.41 11.80 -2.70
CA ARG A 56 -8.75 10.86 -1.63
C ARG A 56 -7.51 10.09 -1.19
N PHE A 57 -7.23 10.07 0.11
CA PHE A 57 -6.05 9.40 0.65
C PHE A 57 -6.13 7.88 0.46
N LEU A 58 -5.01 7.27 0.10
CA LEU A 58 -4.90 5.81 -0.06
C LEU A 58 -3.87 5.24 0.91
N ALA A 59 -4.25 4.19 1.63
CA ALA A 59 -3.34 3.42 2.47
C ALA A 59 -3.52 1.94 2.16
N VAL A 60 -2.44 1.28 1.77
CA VAL A 60 -2.47 -0.15 1.45
C VAL A 60 -1.47 -0.89 2.33
N GLU A 61 -1.97 -1.83 3.09
CA GLU A 61 -1.14 -2.72 3.90
C GLU A 61 -1.06 -4.07 3.20
N VAL A 62 0.16 -4.54 2.96
CA VAL A 62 0.39 -5.80 2.24
C VAL A 62 0.80 -6.87 3.25
N LYS A 63 0.10 -7.98 3.26
CA LYS A 63 0.35 -9.08 4.17
C LYS A 63 0.62 -10.38 3.43
N ALA A 64 1.47 -11.22 4.00
CA ALA A 64 1.61 -12.61 3.58
C ALA A 64 0.31 -13.36 3.88
N PRO A 65 0.06 -14.52 3.23
CA PRO A 65 -1.21 -15.25 3.44
C PRO A 65 -1.59 -15.51 4.90
N ALA A 66 -0.61 -15.77 5.76
CA ALA A 66 -0.87 -16.01 7.17
C ALA A 66 -0.64 -14.78 8.06
N GLY A 67 -0.29 -13.65 7.44
CA GLY A 67 0.02 -12.43 8.18
C GLY A 67 -1.23 -11.78 8.76
N ARG A 68 -1.07 -11.12 9.91
CA ARG A 68 -2.14 -10.41 10.60
C ARG A 68 -1.72 -8.98 10.90
N LEU A 69 -2.71 -8.10 11.00
CA LEU A 69 -2.45 -6.72 11.41
C LEU A 69 -2.07 -6.66 12.88
N ALA A 70 -1.02 -5.88 13.18
CA ALA A 70 -0.75 -5.48 14.56
C ALA A 70 -1.78 -4.43 14.99
N PRO A 71 -2.00 -4.25 16.31
CA PRO A 71 -2.97 -3.26 16.77
C PRO A 71 -2.75 -1.85 16.23
N GLU A 72 -1.50 -1.41 16.14
CA GLU A 72 -1.17 -0.08 15.61
C GLU A 72 -1.51 0.04 14.13
N GLN A 73 -1.32 -1.03 13.37
CA GLN A 73 -1.66 -1.05 11.94
C GLN A 73 -3.17 -0.98 11.76
N SER A 74 -3.91 -1.74 12.56
CA SER A 74 -5.36 -1.73 12.54
C SER A 74 -5.90 -0.34 12.87
N ALA A 75 -5.35 0.30 13.91
CA ALA A 75 -5.76 1.66 14.31
C ALA A 75 -5.48 2.68 13.21
N PHE A 76 -4.33 2.57 12.53
CA PHE A 76 -4.00 3.46 11.42
C PHE A 76 -5.01 3.31 10.28
N MET A 77 -5.32 2.08 9.88
CA MET A 77 -6.25 1.83 8.78
C MET A 77 -7.66 2.33 9.10
N GLU A 78 -8.11 2.15 10.33
CA GLU A 78 -9.41 2.66 10.77
C GLU A 78 -9.47 4.18 10.74
N LYS A 79 -8.40 4.82 11.16
CA LYS A 79 -8.33 6.29 11.17
C LYS A 79 -8.39 6.87 9.77
N VAL A 80 -7.66 6.28 8.83
CA VAL A 80 -7.71 6.69 7.43
C VAL A 80 -9.13 6.54 6.89
N ARG A 81 -9.77 5.42 7.14
CA ARG A 81 -11.14 5.16 6.69
C ARG A 81 -12.12 6.13 7.31
N GLY A 82 -11.99 6.39 8.60
CA GLY A 82 -12.88 7.32 9.32
C GLY A 82 -12.80 8.76 8.82
N LEU A 83 -11.67 9.13 8.22
CA LEU A 83 -11.48 10.46 7.64
C LEU A 83 -11.84 10.53 6.16
N GLY A 84 -12.40 9.45 5.60
CA GLY A 84 -12.85 9.40 4.22
C GLY A 84 -11.85 8.82 3.23
N GLY A 85 -10.69 8.38 3.70
CA GLY A 85 -9.70 7.74 2.83
C GLY A 85 -10.05 6.29 2.52
N VAL A 86 -9.28 5.71 1.61
CA VAL A 86 -9.36 4.29 1.27
C VAL A 86 -8.24 3.58 1.99
N SER A 87 -8.57 2.64 2.87
CA SER A 87 -7.58 1.83 3.55
C SER A 87 -7.88 0.35 3.30
N ILE A 88 -6.91 -0.36 2.77
CA ILE A 88 -7.12 -1.72 2.28
C ILE A 88 -5.96 -2.61 2.74
N VAL A 89 -6.31 -3.78 3.28
CA VAL A 89 -5.34 -4.82 3.61
C VAL A 89 -5.44 -5.88 2.53
N VAL A 90 -4.34 -6.15 1.84
CA VAL A 90 -4.36 -7.08 0.70
C VAL A 90 -3.16 -8.02 0.74
N ARG A 91 -3.31 -9.14 0.04
CA ARG A 91 -2.25 -10.12 -0.14
C ARG A 91 -1.79 -10.25 -1.59
N SER A 92 -2.51 -9.58 -2.51
CA SER A 92 -2.18 -9.61 -3.93
C SER A 92 -2.75 -8.37 -4.63
N PHE A 93 -2.25 -8.10 -5.85
CA PHE A 93 -2.80 -6.99 -6.63
C PHE A 93 -4.27 -7.24 -7.04
N LYS A 94 -4.66 -8.50 -7.17
CA LYS A 94 -6.05 -8.86 -7.52
C LYS A 94 -7.01 -8.46 -6.41
N GLU A 95 -6.63 -8.69 -5.16
CA GLU A 95 -7.43 -8.24 -4.03
C GLU A 95 -7.54 -6.72 -4.00
N LEU A 96 -6.43 -6.02 -4.31
CA LEU A 96 -6.43 -4.56 -4.38
C LEU A 96 -7.33 -4.05 -5.50
N ASP A 97 -7.25 -4.67 -6.68
CA ASP A 97 -8.08 -4.29 -7.82
C ASP A 97 -9.57 -4.42 -7.47
N GLN A 98 -9.95 -5.54 -6.86
CA GLN A 98 -11.33 -5.77 -6.41
C GLN A 98 -11.78 -4.70 -5.41
N ALA A 99 -10.93 -4.40 -4.43
CA ALA A 99 -11.24 -3.41 -3.40
C ALA A 99 -11.40 -2.00 -4.00
N LEU A 100 -10.52 -1.63 -4.93
CA LEU A 100 -10.60 -0.32 -5.60
C LEU A 100 -11.84 -0.22 -6.49
N ARG A 101 -12.21 -1.29 -7.17
CA ARG A 101 -13.47 -1.32 -7.94
C ARG A 101 -14.68 -1.11 -7.03
N ALA A 102 -14.68 -1.75 -5.87
CA ALA A 102 -15.75 -1.58 -4.88
C ALA A 102 -15.83 -0.15 -4.35
N GLU A 103 -14.71 0.57 -4.35
CA GLU A 103 -14.64 1.97 -3.93
C GLU A 103 -14.94 2.96 -5.08
N GLY A 104 -15.27 2.45 -6.26
CA GLY A 104 -15.62 3.28 -7.42
C GLY A 104 -14.49 3.54 -8.40
N TYR A 105 -13.37 2.89 -8.26
CA TYR A 105 -12.21 3.08 -9.14
C TYR A 105 -12.06 1.91 -10.11
N ALA A 106 -13.11 1.64 -10.89
CA ALA A 106 -13.08 0.59 -11.88
C ALA A 106 -12.07 0.93 -12.99
N ASP A 107 -11.41 -0.11 -13.50
CA ASP A 107 -10.44 0.03 -14.58
C ASP A 107 -11.01 -0.63 -15.84
N ASP A 108 -11.29 0.17 -16.86
CA ASP A 108 -11.81 -0.31 -18.14
C ASP A 108 -10.71 -0.60 -19.16
N GLY A 109 -9.46 -0.43 -18.76
CA GLY A 109 -8.31 -0.71 -19.60
C GLY A 109 -7.96 -2.20 -19.67
N PRO A 110 -6.88 -2.55 -20.39
CA PRO A 110 -6.40 -3.92 -20.43
C PRO A 110 -6.09 -4.46 -19.04
N LEU A 111 -6.31 -5.75 -18.84
CA LEU A 111 -5.99 -6.38 -17.56
C LEU A 111 -4.50 -6.22 -17.24
N PHE A 112 -4.22 -5.86 -16.01
CA PHE A 112 -2.85 -5.78 -15.53
C PHE A 112 -2.29 -7.20 -15.33
N GLU A 113 -1.13 -7.44 -15.91
CA GLU A 113 -0.36 -8.66 -15.65
C GLU A 113 0.87 -8.26 -14.85
N GLY A 114 1.10 -8.92 -13.75
CA GLY A 114 2.13 -8.54 -12.78
C GLY A 114 3.55 -8.44 -13.33
N GLY A 115 3.81 -8.98 -14.52
CA GLY A 115 5.10 -8.90 -15.18
C GLY A 115 5.28 -7.74 -16.14
N GLU A 116 4.24 -7.00 -16.43
CA GLU A 116 4.34 -5.88 -17.37
C GLU A 116 5.13 -4.72 -16.80
N GLN A 117 5.90 -4.08 -17.68
CA GLN A 117 6.59 -2.85 -17.31
C GLN A 117 5.61 -1.69 -17.30
N CYS A 118 5.56 -0.98 -16.21
CA CYS A 118 4.82 0.26 -16.11
C CYS A 118 5.63 1.37 -16.74
N LYS A 119 4.99 2.17 -17.59
CA LYS A 119 5.62 3.40 -18.06
C LYS A 119 5.29 4.49 -17.08
N THR A 120 6.30 5.00 -16.42
CA THR A 120 6.16 6.18 -15.58
C THR A 120 6.07 7.40 -16.47
N ILE A 121 5.12 8.27 -16.18
CA ILE A 121 4.89 9.49 -16.97
C ILE A 121 5.33 10.75 -16.22
N TRP A 122 6.05 10.58 -15.13
CA TRP A 122 6.69 11.68 -14.41
C TRP A 122 8.20 11.50 -14.33
#